data_6e0a096fd8708158961f5a082f53a264
#
_entry.id   6e0a096fd8708158961f5a082f53a264
#
_cell.length_a   1.000
_cell.length_b   1.000
_cell.length_c   1.000
_cell.angle_alpha   90.00
_cell.angle_beta   90.00
_cell.angle_gamma   90.00
#
_symmetry.space_group_name_H-M   'P 1'
#
loop_
_entity.id
_entity.type
_entity.pdbx_description
1 polymer ?
#
loop_
_entity_poly.entity_id
_entity_poly.type
_entity_poly.pdbx_seq_one_letter_code
_entity_poly.pdbx_strand_id
1 'polypeptide(L)'
;MNCNFSPKQALLLFAFCLLAPIAQAQFLQVTDVVTGPYNPQTLISNVFLGEGVEVTSITFTGDPRSVGYFSGGTPSIGIERGILLTSGFALNASDEGTVQASDPNNGGSIEPSLQPIVGNLDLNDVAVYTITFIPNADTLRFRYSFASEEYPEYACTNFNDVFGFFIQGPGYPAFTNIARVPGTNLPVSINNVHPANPAAPPCPPFNAQYYNDNLGSMLQPVYDGFTDVFTAMAVVTPCQPYTIKLAIADVGDAAYDSGVFLEAKSFGTGSLQVNAATVSADGTIAEGCTQGTVNFTLPELRSTNYTVNFNVFGSATPGADYQAIPSNLVIPAGQSTISIPIIAFEDGTAEAPESIGISVQVDPCNRDTVILFIRDRILEPPMMADTSVCLPNTPVQLSGTVPTPVPAPPTFTNGTVVDIPNGNFPINSTVTSFGVMPPTIGPGVIRSVCINVEHSWISDVDAYLVSPNGIVLELTTDNGGDGNNYTSTCFTPTATVPISFP
;
A
#
# COMPACT_ATOMS: atom_id res chain seq x y z
N MET A 1 19.90 -43.91 30.00
CA MET A 1 20.93 -43.19 29.19
C MET A 1 21.08 -41.81 29.78
N ASN A 2 22.15 -41.56 30.53
CA ASN A 2 22.43 -40.26 31.12
C ASN A 2 23.20 -39.44 30.08
N CYS A 3 22.57 -38.40 29.50
CA CYS A 3 23.26 -37.42 28.65
C CYS A 3 23.94 -36.37 29.54
N ASN A 4 25.24 -36.53 29.75
CA ASN A 4 26.09 -35.51 30.36
C ASN A 4 26.43 -34.45 29.29
N PHE A 5 25.79 -33.31 29.36
CA PHE A 5 26.20 -32.15 28.57
C PHE A 5 27.40 -31.42 29.22
N SER A 6 28.44 -31.12 28.43
CA SER A 6 29.58 -30.36 28.94
C SER A 6 29.17 -28.89 29.21
N PRO A 7 29.82 -28.23 30.18
CA PRO A 7 29.47 -26.84 30.51
C PRO A 7 29.59 -25.86 29.34
N LYS A 8 30.37 -26.18 28.30
CA LYS A 8 30.46 -25.38 27.06
C LYS A 8 29.23 -25.54 26.15
N GLN A 9 28.57 -26.71 26.17
CA GLN A 9 27.34 -26.95 25.41
C GLN A 9 26.12 -26.30 26.07
N ALA A 10 26.09 -26.25 27.40
CA ALA A 10 25.06 -25.54 28.14
C ALA A 10 25.17 -24.03 27.95
N LEU A 11 26.38 -23.48 27.84
CA LEU A 11 26.61 -22.05 27.58
C LEU A 11 26.19 -21.64 26.15
N LEU A 12 26.38 -22.53 25.14
CA LEU A 12 25.91 -22.28 23.77
C LEU A 12 24.39 -22.35 23.63
N LEU A 13 23.72 -23.25 24.35
CA LEU A 13 22.25 -23.30 24.38
C LEU A 13 21.65 -22.07 25.10
N PHE A 14 22.29 -21.58 26.14
CA PHE A 14 21.85 -20.37 26.85
C PHE A 14 22.11 -19.09 26.04
N ALA A 15 23.20 -19.01 25.24
CA ALA A 15 23.47 -17.90 24.34
C ALA A 15 22.51 -17.86 23.15
N PHE A 16 22.02 -19.03 22.69
CA PHE A 16 21.03 -19.08 21.59
C PHE A 16 19.62 -18.70 22.06
N CYS A 17 19.23 -18.95 23.30
CA CYS A 17 17.97 -18.48 23.89
C CYS A 17 17.95 -16.97 24.18
N LEU A 18 19.11 -16.32 24.33
CA LEU A 18 19.20 -14.86 24.56
C LEU A 18 19.19 -14.04 23.27
N LEU A 19 19.23 -14.68 22.10
CA LEU A 19 19.15 -14.03 20.78
C LEU A 19 17.80 -14.26 20.07
N ALA A 20 16.81 -14.83 20.74
CA ALA A 20 15.44 -14.74 20.22
C ALA A 20 15.06 -13.25 20.17
N PRO A 21 14.69 -12.67 19.02
CA PRO A 21 14.13 -11.34 19.00
C PRO A 21 12.94 -11.37 19.96
N ILE A 22 12.97 -10.52 20.98
CA ILE A 22 11.79 -10.23 21.76
C ILE A 22 10.83 -9.59 20.74
N ALA A 23 9.88 -10.35 20.23
CA ALA A 23 8.76 -9.79 19.51
C ALA A 23 8.08 -8.86 20.52
N GLN A 24 8.33 -7.57 20.41
CA GLN A 24 7.55 -6.59 21.16
C GLN A 24 6.12 -6.74 20.61
N ALA A 25 5.18 -7.02 21.51
CA ALA A 25 3.78 -6.94 21.16
C ALA A 25 3.54 -5.52 20.62
N GLN A 26 3.18 -5.43 19.36
CA GLN A 26 2.89 -4.15 18.72
C GLN A 26 1.53 -3.74 19.24
N PHE A 27 1.48 -2.66 20.01
CA PHE A 27 0.22 -2.09 20.53
C PHE A 27 -0.42 -1.22 19.48
N LEU A 28 -1.74 -1.15 19.50
CA LEU A 28 -2.49 -0.21 18.67
C LEU A 28 -2.03 1.23 18.95
N GLN A 29 -1.59 1.90 17.91
CA GLN A 29 -1.22 3.31 17.94
C GLN A 29 -2.17 4.07 17.03
N VAL A 30 -2.71 5.17 17.52
CA VAL A 30 -3.57 6.06 16.74
C VAL A 30 -2.99 7.46 16.76
N THR A 31 -3.03 8.12 15.62
CA THR A 31 -2.65 9.53 15.44
C THR A 31 -3.78 10.21 14.69
N ASP A 32 -4.39 11.21 15.28
CA ASP A 32 -5.46 11.99 14.66
C ASP A 32 -4.90 12.97 13.60
N VAL A 33 -5.80 13.60 12.85
CA VAL A 33 -5.40 14.59 11.83
C VAL A 33 -5.02 15.95 12.41
N VAL A 34 -5.26 16.19 13.70
CA VAL A 34 -4.90 17.46 14.36
C VAL A 34 -3.46 17.44 14.83
N THR A 35 -2.99 16.28 15.30
CA THR A 35 -1.64 16.10 15.86
C THR A 35 -0.72 15.34 14.92
N GLY A 36 -1.26 14.66 13.92
CA GLY A 36 -0.51 13.80 12.98
C GLY A 36 -0.13 14.49 11.67
N PRO A 37 0.59 13.77 10.82
CA PRO A 37 1.08 14.30 9.53
C PRO A 37 0.01 14.31 8.43
N TYR A 38 -1.16 13.73 8.67
CA TYR A 38 -2.21 13.60 7.68
C TYR A 38 -3.33 14.61 7.91
N ASN A 39 -3.93 15.09 6.83
CA ASN A 39 -5.26 15.70 6.87
C ASN A 39 -6.32 14.68 6.41
N PRO A 40 -7.64 14.95 6.56
CA PRO A 40 -8.67 13.97 6.19
C PRO A 40 -8.55 13.48 4.75
N GLN A 41 -8.20 14.34 3.78
CA GLN A 41 -8.07 13.97 2.39
C GLN A 41 -6.86 13.07 2.14
N THR A 42 -5.72 13.37 2.78
CA THR A 42 -4.51 12.57 2.65
C THR A 42 -4.59 11.22 3.36
N LEU A 43 -5.40 11.07 4.39
CA LEU A 43 -5.72 9.75 4.95
C LEU A 43 -6.37 8.85 3.89
N ILE A 44 -7.34 9.36 3.14
CA ILE A 44 -7.94 8.57 2.06
C ILE A 44 -6.92 8.29 0.97
N SER A 45 -6.29 9.31 0.38
CA SER A 45 -5.43 9.15 -0.80
C SER A 45 -4.15 8.36 -0.53
N ASN A 46 -3.52 8.55 0.64
CA ASN A 46 -2.22 7.96 0.93
C ASN A 46 -2.30 6.65 1.72
N VAL A 47 -3.33 6.50 2.56
CA VAL A 47 -3.47 5.34 3.44
C VAL A 47 -4.52 4.36 2.94
N PHE A 48 -5.77 4.81 2.75
CA PHE A 48 -6.89 3.91 2.46
C PHE A 48 -6.96 3.45 1.00
N LEU A 49 -6.64 4.35 0.06
CA LEU A 49 -6.71 4.08 -1.38
C LEU A 49 -5.77 2.96 -1.78
N GLY A 50 -6.33 1.90 -2.34
CA GLY A 50 -5.63 0.78 -2.98
C GLY A 50 -5.48 0.99 -4.48
N GLU A 51 -5.39 -0.11 -5.22
CA GLU A 51 -5.19 -0.11 -6.67
C GLU A 51 -6.52 -0.24 -7.44
N GLY A 52 -6.50 0.21 -8.70
CA GLY A 52 -7.61 0.04 -9.63
C GLY A 52 -8.78 1.00 -9.41
N VAL A 53 -8.57 2.13 -8.74
CA VAL A 53 -9.53 3.23 -8.63
C VAL A 53 -8.83 4.57 -8.83
N GLU A 54 -9.47 5.46 -9.58
CA GLU A 54 -9.05 6.85 -9.73
C GLU A 54 -9.97 7.73 -8.90
N VAL A 55 -9.43 8.36 -7.86
CA VAL A 55 -10.21 9.25 -7.00
C VAL A 55 -10.20 10.66 -7.58
N THR A 56 -11.38 11.23 -7.81
CA THR A 56 -11.57 12.56 -8.41
C THR A 56 -11.93 13.63 -7.38
N SER A 57 -12.49 13.24 -6.23
CA SER A 57 -12.83 14.17 -5.15
C SER A 57 -12.89 13.46 -3.80
N ILE A 58 -12.41 14.13 -2.75
CA ILE A 58 -12.53 13.68 -1.36
C ILE A 58 -12.98 14.88 -0.53
N THR A 59 -14.08 14.71 0.18
CA THR A 59 -14.53 15.68 1.18
C THR A 59 -14.76 14.98 2.52
N PHE A 60 -14.53 15.70 3.59
CA PHE A 60 -14.83 15.26 4.96
C PHE A 60 -15.75 16.27 5.63
N THR A 61 -16.74 15.78 6.36
CA THR A 61 -17.66 16.57 7.18
C THR A 61 -17.73 15.91 8.55
N GLY A 62 -17.55 16.68 9.61
CA GLY A 62 -17.48 16.21 10.99
C GLY A 62 -16.37 16.92 11.75
N ASP A 63 -16.14 16.54 13.00
CA ASP A 63 -15.00 17.02 13.77
C ASP A 63 -13.69 16.41 13.19
N PRO A 64 -12.64 17.20 12.92
CA PRO A 64 -11.37 16.66 12.43
C PRO A 64 -10.75 15.60 13.36
N ARG A 65 -11.04 15.62 14.66
CA ARG A 65 -10.54 14.64 15.63
C ARG A 65 -11.19 13.26 15.50
N SER A 66 -12.31 13.16 14.77
CA SER A 66 -13.00 11.88 14.55
C SER A 66 -12.34 11.01 13.48
N VAL A 67 -11.21 11.41 12.91
CA VAL A 67 -10.46 10.60 11.96
C VAL A 67 -8.98 10.55 12.29
N GLY A 68 -8.36 9.40 12.07
CA GLY A 68 -6.94 9.19 12.35
C GLY A 68 -6.33 8.05 11.55
N TYR A 69 -5.01 8.01 11.56
CA TYR A 69 -4.22 6.87 11.12
C TYR A 69 -3.99 5.94 12.31
N PHE A 70 -4.13 4.63 12.09
CA PHE A 70 -3.75 3.62 13.09
C PHE A 70 -2.76 2.60 12.55
N SER A 71 -1.99 2.01 13.48
CA SER A 71 -1.06 0.90 13.21
C SER A 71 -0.96 -0.01 14.43
N GLY A 72 -0.46 -1.24 14.23
CA GLY A 72 -0.30 -2.24 15.30
C GLY A 72 -1.62 -2.91 15.71
N GLY A 73 -2.66 -2.87 14.88
CA GLY A 73 -3.97 -3.41 15.20
C GLY A 73 -4.13 -4.93 15.00
N THR A 74 -3.14 -5.63 14.44
CA THR A 74 -3.25 -7.08 14.19
C THR A 74 -3.58 -7.92 15.42
N PRO A 75 -2.96 -7.69 16.60
CA PRO A 75 -3.25 -8.52 17.78
C PRO A 75 -4.66 -8.32 18.35
N SER A 76 -5.29 -7.17 18.13
CA SER A 76 -6.60 -6.82 18.67
C SER A 76 -7.71 -6.92 17.61
N ILE A 77 -7.75 -5.99 16.69
CA ILE A 77 -8.83 -5.84 15.70
C ILE A 77 -8.62 -6.63 14.40
N GLY A 78 -7.50 -7.33 14.25
CA GLY A 78 -7.20 -8.14 13.07
C GLY A 78 -6.80 -7.36 11.82
N ILE A 79 -6.59 -6.05 11.93
CA ILE A 79 -6.12 -5.15 10.86
C ILE A 79 -4.83 -4.48 11.32
N GLU A 80 -3.75 -4.62 10.55
CA GLU A 80 -2.43 -4.11 10.94
C GLU A 80 -2.39 -2.58 11.02
N ARG A 81 -2.88 -1.91 9.98
CA ARG A 81 -2.87 -0.45 9.86
C ARG A 81 -3.97 0.04 8.93
N GLY A 82 -4.33 1.30 9.08
CA GLY A 82 -5.37 1.88 8.26
C GLY A 82 -5.82 3.24 8.73
N ILE A 83 -7.06 3.56 8.44
CA ILE A 83 -7.72 4.75 8.96
C ILE A 83 -8.85 4.37 9.92
N LEU A 84 -8.98 5.15 10.98
CA LEU A 84 -10.10 5.07 11.90
C LEU A 84 -11.04 6.23 11.61
N LEU A 85 -12.33 5.93 11.50
CA LEU A 85 -13.43 6.88 11.48
C LEU A 85 -14.29 6.59 12.71
N THR A 86 -14.53 7.58 13.57
CA THR A 86 -15.23 7.39 14.85
C THR A 86 -16.24 8.50 15.08
N SER A 87 -17.25 8.26 15.89
CA SER A 87 -18.14 9.28 16.41
C SER A 87 -17.48 10.14 17.49
N GLY A 88 -16.49 9.59 18.22
CA GLY A 88 -15.68 10.29 19.21
C GLY A 88 -14.35 10.85 18.68
N PHE A 89 -13.33 10.79 19.53
CA PHE A 89 -11.97 11.18 19.18
C PHE A 89 -11.11 9.99 18.82
N ALA A 90 -10.59 9.97 17.58
CA ALA A 90 -9.80 8.85 17.07
C ALA A 90 -8.59 8.51 17.96
N LEU A 91 -7.97 9.53 18.58
CA LEU A 91 -6.80 9.34 19.44
C LEU A 91 -7.10 8.39 20.62
N ASN A 92 -8.30 8.46 21.17
CA ASN A 92 -8.69 7.69 22.36
C ASN A 92 -8.89 6.20 22.06
N ALA A 93 -9.05 5.80 20.80
CA ALA A 93 -9.15 4.40 20.43
C ALA A 93 -7.90 3.57 20.79
N SER A 94 -6.75 4.22 21.01
CA SER A 94 -5.53 3.56 21.48
C SER A 94 -5.47 3.38 23.00
N ASP A 95 -6.46 3.83 23.74
CA ASP A 95 -6.61 3.55 25.17
C ASP A 95 -7.01 2.09 25.41
N GLU A 96 -6.82 1.62 26.64
CA GLU A 96 -7.21 0.26 27.04
C GLU A 96 -8.73 0.18 27.24
N GLY A 97 -9.34 -0.98 27.02
CA GLY A 97 -10.78 -1.22 27.18
C GLY A 97 -11.29 -1.12 28.63
N THR A 98 -10.51 -0.58 29.55
CA THR A 98 -10.91 -0.18 30.91
C THR A 98 -11.21 1.31 31.03
N VAL A 99 -10.87 2.08 29.99
CA VAL A 99 -11.17 3.50 29.85
C VAL A 99 -12.48 3.61 29.06
N GLN A 100 -13.30 4.57 29.40
CA GLN A 100 -14.57 4.77 28.72
C GLN A 100 -14.40 5.77 27.57
N ALA A 101 -14.71 5.36 26.35
CA ALA A 101 -14.78 6.26 25.20
C ALA A 101 -16.14 6.96 25.17
N SER A 102 -16.15 8.23 25.51
CA SER A 102 -17.36 9.06 25.53
C SER A 102 -16.93 10.51 25.39
N ASP A 103 -16.61 10.89 24.17
CA ASP A 103 -16.05 12.20 23.88
C ASP A 103 -17.08 13.13 23.24
N PRO A 104 -17.29 14.34 23.77
CA PRO A 104 -18.14 15.32 23.12
C PRO A 104 -17.47 15.79 21.82
N ASN A 105 -17.84 15.18 20.74
CA ASN A 105 -17.40 15.60 19.41
C ASN A 105 -18.38 16.70 18.92
N ASN A 106 -17.91 17.64 18.11
CA ASN A 106 -18.75 18.68 17.52
C ASN A 106 -19.19 18.29 16.10
N GLY A 107 -19.44 16.99 15.87
CA GLY A 107 -19.96 16.46 14.63
C GLY A 107 -21.36 16.99 14.29
N GLY A 108 -21.83 16.73 13.11
CA GLY A 108 -23.18 17.05 12.68
C GLY A 108 -24.23 16.17 13.36
N SER A 109 -25.49 16.52 13.17
CA SER A 109 -26.64 15.73 13.63
C SER A 109 -27.51 15.22 12.46
N ILE A 110 -27.04 15.34 11.23
CA ILE A 110 -27.79 14.99 10.02
C ILE A 110 -26.91 14.28 9.01
N GLU A 111 -27.23 13.04 8.73
CA GLU A 111 -26.75 12.29 7.55
C GLU A 111 -27.91 11.46 6.97
N PRO A 112 -28.51 11.94 5.89
CA PRO A 112 -29.70 11.29 5.31
C PRO A 112 -29.47 9.83 4.89
N SER A 113 -28.24 9.41 4.62
CA SER A 113 -27.94 8.04 4.24
C SER A 113 -27.99 7.07 5.43
N LEU A 114 -27.70 7.54 6.66
CA LEU A 114 -27.80 6.75 7.89
C LEU A 114 -29.24 6.64 8.39
N GLN A 115 -30.07 7.65 8.16
CA GLN A 115 -31.43 7.71 8.68
C GLN A 115 -32.30 6.47 8.38
N PRO A 116 -32.24 5.83 7.20
CA PRO A 116 -33.01 4.61 6.93
C PRO A 116 -32.61 3.40 7.80
N ILE A 117 -31.42 3.40 8.40
CA ILE A 117 -30.95 2.33 9.29
C ILE A 117 -31.52 2.50 10.69
N VAL A 118 -31.59 3.75 11.17
CA VAL A 118 -31.98 4.09 12.56
C VAL A 118 -33.44 4.53 12.70
N GLY A 119 -34.15 4.69 11.58
CA GLY A 119 -35.55 5.11 11.58
C GLY A 119 -35.72 6.58 11.96
N ASN A 120 -36.43 6.84 13.05
CA ASN A 120 -36.72 8.22 13.54
C ASN A 120 -35.84 8.62 14.72
N LEU A 121 -34.80 7.86 15.03
CA LEU A 121 -33.87 8.22 16.12
C LEU A 121 -32.97 9.37 15.68
N ASP A 122 -32.57 10.17 16.64
CA ASP A 122 -31.66 11.29 16.44
C ASP A 122 -30.22 10.78 16.23
N LEU A 123 -29.52 11.42 15.29
CA LEU A 123 -28.11 11.20 15.06
C LEU A 123 -27.30 12.29 15.77
N ASN A 124 -26.21 11.90 16.37
CA ASN A 124 -25.25 12.79 17.02
C ASN A 124 -23.84 12.49 16.52
N ASP A 125 -22.96 13.42 16.62
CA ASP A 125 -21.52 13.28 16.39
C ASP A 125 -21.18 12.65 15.03
N VAL A 126 -21.94 13.07 14.01
CA VAL A 126 -21.85 12.54 12.64
C VAL A 126 -20.52 12.90 12.01
N ALA A 127 -19.80 11.89 11.54
CA ALA A 127 -18.59 12.04 10.73
C ALA A 127 -18.72 11.30 9.40
N VAL A 128 -18.42 12.01 8.30
CA VAL A 128 -18.67 11.51 6.94
C VAL A 128 -17.52 11.82 5.99
N TYR A 129 -16.96 10.80 5.38
CA TYR A 129 -16.22 10.96 4.13
C TYR A 129 -17.15 10.81 2.93
N THR A 130 -16.99 11.69 1.94
CA THR A 130 -17.58 11.52 0.61
C THR A 130 -16.47 11.46 -0.42
N ILE A 131 -16.38 10.34 -1.14
CA ILE A 131 -15.32 10.05 -2.09
C ILE A 131 -15.97 9.82 -3.47
N THR A 132 -15.57 10.60 -4.46
CA THR A 132 -15.96 10.36 -5.85
C THR A 132 -14.80 9.72 -6.58
N PHE A 133 -15.08 8.61 -7.28
CA PHE A 133 -14.04 7.81 -7.90
C PHE A 133 -14.53 7.13 -9.17
N ILE A 134 -13.59 6.69 -10.00
CA ILE A 134 -13.81 5.88 -11.19
C ILE A 134 -13.14 4.51 -10.95
N PRO A 135 -13.91 3.42 -10.89
CA PRO A 135 -13.37 2.07 -10.74
C PRO A 135 -12.77 1.57 -12.07
N ASN A 136 -11.66 0.90 -12.00
CA ASN A 136 -11.00 0.33 -13.18
C ASN A 136 -11.47 -1.11 -13.49
N ALA A 137 -12.02 -1.82 -12.50
CA ALA A 137 -12.60 -3.16 -12.68
C ALA A 137 -14.02 -3.24 -12.10
N ASP A 138 -14.65 -4.41 -12.22
CA ASP A 138 -16.09 -4.60 -11.98
C ASP A 138 -16.48 -4.81 -10.50
N THR A 139 -15.53 -4.87 -9.60
CA THR A 139 -15.78 -5.17 -8.19
C THR A 139 -14.97 -4.31 -7.27
N LEU A 140 -15.60 -3.31 -6.65
CA LEU A 140 -15.03 -2.54 -5.55
C LEU A 140 -15.06 -3.36 -4.28
N ARG A 141 -13.97 -3.32 -3.49
CA ARG A 141 -13.90 -3.95 -2.17
C ARG A 141 -12.96 -3.20 -1.24
N PHE A 142 -13.21 -3.35 0.06
CA PHE A 142 -12.29 -2.93 1.12
C PHE A 142 -12.64 -3.65 2.42
N ARG A 143 -11.66 -3.73 3.34
CA ARG A 143 -11.78 -4.47 4.60
C ARG A 143 -11.92 -3.51 5.77
N TYR A 144 -12.73 -3.91 6.76
CA TYR A 144 -13.04 -3.10 7.93
C TYR A 144 -13.45 -3.94 9.13
N SER A 145 -13.34 -3.35 10.32
CA SER A 145 -13.93 -3.83 11.58
C SER A 145 -14.69 -2.69 12.25
N PHE A 146 -15.87 -2.97 12.77
CA PHE A 146 -16.67 -2.04 13.57
C PHE A 146 -16.45 -2.31 15.05
N ALA A 147 -16.31 -1.28 15.83
CA ALA A 147 -16.13 -1.33 17.28
C ALA A 147 -17.03 -0.32 17.98
N SER A 148 -17.45 -0.59 19.21
CA SER A 148 -18.29 0.31 19.98
C SER A 148 -18.09 0.12 21.47
N GLU A 149 -18.18 1.22 22.21
CA GLU A 149 -18.26 1.28 23.64
C GLU A 149 -19.65 0.90 24.16
N GLU A 150 -20.68 0.87 23.30
CA GLU A 150 -22.04 0.46 23.67
C GLU A 150 -22.23 -1.06 23.80
N TYR A 151 -21.23 -1.82 23.48
CA TYR A 151 -21.25 -3.29 23.63
C TYR A 151 -20.97 -3.71 25.09
N PRO A 152 -21.64 -4.78 25.56
CA PRO A 152 -22.85 -5.42 25.03
C PRO A 152 -24.14 -4.87 25.63
N GLU A 153 -24.09 -3.94 26.60
CA GLU A 153 -25.19 -3.55 27.49
C GLU A 153 -26.29 -2.75 26.80
N TYR A 154 -25.97 -2.07 25.70
CA TYR A 154 -26.95 -1.31 24.94
C TYR A 154 -27.50 -2.06 23.72
N ALA A 155 -27.07 -3.32 23.50
CA ALA A 155 -27.67 -4.16 22.47
C ALA A 155 -29.19 -4.35 22.71
N CYS A 156 -30.00 -4.30 21.66
CA CYS A 156 -31.46 -4.34 21.65
C CYS A 156 -32.12 -3.10 22.29
N THR A 157 -31.41 -1.99 22.36
CA THR A 157 -31.95 -0.71 22.85
C THR A 157 -32.08 0.30 21.70
N ASN A 158 -32.45 1.54 22.01
CA ASN A 158 -32.48 2.65 21.06
C ASN A 158 -31.11 3.32 20.87
N PHE A 159 -30.14 3.00 21.72
CA PHE A 159 -28.77 3.39 21.59
C PHE A 159 -28.10 2.38 20.67
N ASN A 160 -28.17 2.61 19.40
CA ASN A 160 -27.76 1.66 18.36
C ASN A 160 -26.88 2.39 17.37
N ASP A 161 -25.70 2.76 17.82
CA ASP A 161 -24.71 3.43 17.01
C ASP A 161 -24.53 2.76 15.67
N VAL A 162 -24.36 3.59 14.67
CA VAL A 162 -24.48 3.16 13.30
C VAL A 162 -23.38 3.71 12.41
N PHE A 163 -22.93 2.85 11.54
CA PHE A 163 -22.15 3.29 10.40
C PHE A 163 -22.69 2.71 9.10
N GLY A 164 -22.26 3.27 8.00
CA GLY A 164 -22.61 2.73 6.69
C GLY A 164 -21.65 3.18 5.60
N PHE A 165 -21.54 2.34 4.59
CA PHE A 165 -20.80 2.62 3.36
C PHE A 165 -21.78 2.68 2.21
N PHE A 166 -22.15 3.89 1.81
CA PHE A 166 -23.23 4.13 0.86
C PHE A 166 -22.68 4.47 -0.51
N ILE A 167 -22.86 3.56 -1.46
CA ILE A 167 -22.44 3.75 -2.85
C ILE A 167 -23.61 4.25 -3.70
N GLN A 168 -23.31 5.18 -4.63
CA GLN A 168 -24.22 5.68 -5.66
C GLN A 168 -23.49 5.80 -6.99
N GLY A 169 -24.18 5.45 -8.09
CA GLY A 169 -23.66 5.47 -9.45
C GLY A 169 -24.40 4.49 -10.35
N PRO A 170 -23.86 4.12 -11.51
CA PRO A 170 -24.45 3.12 -12.40
C PRO A 170 -24.77 1.81 -11.67
N GLY A 171 -26.01 1.35 -11.73
CA GLY A 171 -26.49 0.20 -10.95
C GLY A 171 -26.95 0.52 -9.52
N TYR A 172 -26.64 1.71 -9.01
CA TYR A 172 -27.03 2.22 -7.69
C TYR A 172 -27.67 3.60 -7.81
N PRO A 173 -28.98 3.69 -8.19
CA PRO A 173 -29.65 4.97 -8.46
C PRO A 173 -29.80 5.85 -7.20
N ALA A 174 -29.73 5.25 -6.02
CA ALA A 174 -29.69 5.93 -4.72
C ALA A 174 -28.55 5.38 -3.88
N PHE A 175 -28.12 6.14 -2.87
CA PHE A 175 -27.14 5.68 -1.91
C PHE A 175 -27.56 4.35 -1.28
N THR A 176 -26.79 3.30 -1.56
CA THR A 176 -27.06 1.92 -1.13
C THR A 176 -25.98 1.47 -0.16
N ASN A 177 -26.36 1.06 1.04
CA ASN A 177 -25.41 0.57 2.04
C ASN A 177 -24.81 -0.77 1.62
N ILE A 178 -23.49 -0.85 1.58
CA ILE A 178 -22.71 -2.06 1.33
C ILE A 178 -21.97 -2.60 2.57
N ALA A 179 -22.06 -1.89 3.71
CA ALA A 179 -21.59 -2.38 5.01
C ALA A 179 -22.66 -3.32 5.58
N ARG A 180 -22.51 -4.61 5.32
CA ARG A 180 -23.50 -5.63 5.69
C ARG A 180 -22.89 -6.75 6.49
N VAL A 181 -23.67 -7.30 7.40
CA VAL A 181 -23.29 -8.52 8.12
C VAL A 181 -23.16 -9.66 7.12
N PRO A 182 -22.04 -10.41 7.11
CA PRO A 182 -21.76 -11.44 6.12
C PRO A 182 -22.91 -12.46 5.95
N GLY A 183 -23.26 -12.73 4.71
CA GLY A 183 -24.35 -13.67 4.36
C GLY A 183 -25.77 -13.13 4.58
N THR A 184 -25.92 -11.84 4.95
CA THR A 184 -27.23 -11.20 5.18
C THR A 184 -27.38 -9.90 4.39
N ASN A 185 -28.58 -9.30 4.46
CA ASN A 185 -28.82 -7.93 3.97
C ASN A 185 -28.88 -6.90 5.11
N LEU A 186 -28.58 -7.31 6.34
CA LEU A 186 -28.64 -6.44 7.50
C LEU A 186 -27.43 -5.50 7.52
N PRO A 187 -27.61 -4.20 7.86
CA PRO A 187 -26.48 -3.32 8.10
C PRO A 187 -25.69 -3.79 9.33
N VAL A 188 -24.41 -3.48 9.38
CA VAL A 188 -23.63 -3.68 10.60
C VAL A 188 -23.99 -2.58 11.58
N SER A 189 -24.40 -2.95 12.78
CA SER A 189 -24.70 -2.06 13.90
C SER A 189 -24.70 -2.89 15.19
N ILE A 190 -24.77 -2.23 16.33
CA ILE A 190 -24.78 -2.89 17.63
C ILE A 190 -25.94 -3.90 17.69
N ASN A 191 -27.15 -3.53 17.28
CA ASN A 191 -28.32 -4.39 17.33
C ASN A 191 -28.31 -5.55 16.32
N ASN A 192 -27.37 -5.59 15.39
CA ASN A 192 -27.28 -6.64 14.38
C ASN A 192 -26.10 -7.61 14.57
N VAL A 193 -25.15 -7.27 15.43
CA VAL A 193 -23.99 -8.13 15.78
C VAL A 193 -23.72 -7.99 17.25
N HIS A 194 -24.24 -8.88 18.10
CA HIS A 194 -24.06 -8.78 19.55
C HIS A 194 -24.23 -10.14 20.26
N PRO A 195 -23.66 -10.33 21.47
CA PRO A 195 -23.99 -11.45 22.34
C PRO A 195 -25.37 -11.27 22.98
N ALA A 196 -25.78 -12.16 23.85
CA ALA A 196 -27.00 -11.96 24.64
C ALA A 196 -26.82 -10.75 25.58
N ASN A 197 -27.84 -9.87 25.63
CA ASN A 197 -27.92 -8.82 26.64
C ASN A 197 -29.01 -9.12 27.67
N PRO A 198 -28.66 -9.61 28.87
CA PRO A 198 -29.65 -9.92 29.91
C PRO A 198 -30.28 -8.67 30.53
N ALA A 199 -29.68 -7.47 30.38
CA ALA A 199 -30.20 -6.23 30.89
C ALA A 199 -31.40 -5.67 30.07
N ALA A 200 -31.53 -6.07 28.80
CA ALA A 200 -32.61 -5.66 27.89
C ALA A 200 -33.41 -6.87 27.37
N PRO A 201 -34.12 -7.65 28.23
CA PRO A 201 -34.83 -8.84 27.78
C PRO A 201 -36.13 -8.47 26.99
N PRO A 202 -36.48 -9.21 25.91
CA PRO A 202 -35.71 -10.34 25.37
C PRO A 202 -34.64 -9.88 24.37
N CYS A 203 -33.37 -10.08 24.67
CA CYS A 203 -32.25 -9.81 23.78
C CYS A 203 -31.37 -11.06 23.65
N PRO A 204 -31.76 -12.04 22.84
CA PRO A 204 -30.92 -13.21 22.56
C PRO A 204 -29.71 -12.80 21.70
N PRO A 205 -28.64 -13.63 21.66
CA PRO A 205 -27.52 -13.33 20.79
C PRO A 205 -27.95 -13.26 19.33
N PHE A 206 -27.41 -12.27 18.59
CA PHE A 206 -27.72 -12.10 17.18
C PHE A 206 -26.44 -11.89 16.35
N ASN A 207 -26.20 -12.76 15.36
CA ASN A 207 -24.94 -12.84 14.62
C ASN A 207 -23.68 -12.85 15.51
N ALA A 208 -23.80 -13.39 16.71
CA ALA A 208 -22.77 -13.37 17.76
C ALA A 208 -21.47 -14.09 17.38
N GLN A 209 -21.48 -14.92 16.33
CA GLN A 209 -20.27 -15.54 15.79
C GLN A 209 -19.28 -14.54 15.18
N TYR A 210 -19.69 -13.31 14.95
CA TYR A 210 -18.86 -12.22 14.43
C TYR A 210 -18.49 -11.18 15.49
N TYR A 211 -18.93 -11.36 16.73
CA TYR A 211 -18.69 -10.45 17.84
C TYR A 211 -17.47 -10.90 18.65
N ASN A 212 -16.60 -9.97 18.98
CA ASN A 212 -15.47 -10.14 19.87
C ASN A 212 -15.64 -9.26 21.10
N ASP A 213 -15.64 -9.90 22.27
CA ASP A 213 -15.78 -9.23 23.56
C ASP A 213 -14.45 -8.61 23.99
N ASN A 214 -14.50 -7.36 24.44
CA ASN A 214 -13.34 -6.63 24.95
C ASN A 214 -13.68 -5.90 26.26
N LEU A 215 -14.87 -6.13 26.82
CA LEU A 215 -15.39 -5.45 28.02
C LEU A 215 -14.41 -5.61 29.20
N GLY A 216 -13.99 -4.48 29.75
CA GLY A 216 -13.06 -4.44 30.85
C GLY A 216 -11.68 -4.99 30.54
N SER A 217 -11.30 -5.10 29.29
CA SER A 217 -9.99 -5.59 28.85
C SER A 217 -8.88 -4.60 29.17
N MET A 218 -7.74 -5.09 29.63
CA MET A 218 -6.49 -4.31 29.70
C MET A 218 -5.83 -4.15 28.32
N LEU A 219 -6.47 -4.61 27.26
CA LEU A 219 -5.96 -4.55 25.90
C LEU A 219 -6.71 -3.48 25.11
N GLN A 220 -6.01 -2.91 24.15
CA GLN A 220 -6.58 -2.01 23.15
C GLN A 220 -7.41 -2.78 22.11
N PRO A 221 -8.41 -2.19 21.46
CA PRO A 221 -8.82 -0.78 21.53
C PRO A 221 -9.63 -0.46 22.79
N VAL A 222 -9.93 0.83 22.98
CA VAL A 222 -10.77 1.32 24.08
C VAL A 222 -12.16 0.68 24.10
N TYR A 223 -12.73 0.42 22.97
CA TYR A 223 -14.10 -0.07 22.76
C TYR A 223 -14.36 -1.42 23.45
N ASP A 224 -15.51 -1.53 24.11
CA ASP A 224 -15.93 -2.71 24.87
C ASP A 224 -16.22 -3.95 23.99
N GLY A 225 -16.44 -3.76 22.69
CA GLY A 225 -16.57 -4.86 21.74
C GLY A 225 -16.34 -4.46 20.30
N PHE A 226 -16.03 -5.44 19.45
CA PHE A 226 -15.79 -5.20 18.03
C PHE A 226 -16.16 -6.43 17.19
N THR A 227 -16.38 -6.20 15.89
CA THR A 227 -16.68 -7.28 14.93
C THR A 227 -15.41 -7.95 14.41
N ASP A 228 -15.56 -9.15 13.88
CA ASP A 228 -14.56 -9.70 12.96
C ASP A 228 -14.28 -8.73 11.82
N VAL A 229 -13.17 -8.92 11.12
CA VAL A 229 -12.84 -8.14 9.92
C VAL A 229 -13.76 -8.56 8.78
N PHE A 230 -14.60 -7.64 8.35
CA PHE A 230 -15.52 -7.81 7.22
C PHE A 230 -14.94 -7.25 5.93
N THR A 231 -15.52 -7.66 4.81
CA THR A 231 -15.25 -7.08 3.50
C THR A 231 -16.53 -6.44 2.95
N ALA A 232 -16.51 -5.12 2.78
CA ALA A 232 -17.51 -4.43 2.00
C ALA A 232 -17.23 -4.67 0.51
N MET A 233 -18.27 -4.94 -0.26
CA MET A 233 -18.15 -5.27 -1.68
C MET A 233 -19.30 -4.68 -2.48
N ALA A 234 -19.00 -4.13 -3.66
CA ALA A 234 -19.98 -3.65 -4.62
C ALA A 234 -19.58 -4.05 -6.04
N VAL A 235 -20.55 -4.53 -6.81
CA VAL A 235 -20.38 -4.71 -8.26
C VAL A 235 -20.54 -3.36 -8.92
N VAL A 236 -19.55 -2.92 -9.65
CA VAL A 236 -19.49 -1.60 -10.30
C VAL A 236 -19.26 -1.74 -11.80
N THR A 237 -19.63 -0.71 -12.56
CA THR A 237 -19.33 -0.65 -13.99
C THR A 237 -17.99 0.08 -14.15
N PRO A 238 -16.95 -0.57 -14.70
CA PRO A 238 -15.67 0.05 -14.91
C PRO A 238 -15.77 1.34 -15.75
N CYS A 239 -14.83 2.26 -15.54
CA CYS A 239 -14.71 3.54 -16.26
C CYS A 239 -15.93 4.48 -16.11
N GLN A 240 -16.77 4.25 -15.11
CA GLN A 240 -17.91 5.11 -14.81
C GLN A 240 -17.76 5.74 -13.42
N PRO A 241 -18.19 6.99 -13.22
CA PRO A 241 -18.05 7.66 -11.93
C PRO A 241 -19.03 7.11 -10.90
N TYR A 242 -18.51 6.94 -9.68
CA TYR A 242 -19.27 6.58 -8.48
C TYR A 242 -18.97 7.55 -7.36
N THR A 243 -19.91 7.68 -6.45
CA THR A 243 -19.71 8.35 -5.16
C THR A 243 -19.95 7.34 -4.05
N ILE A 244 -19.06 7.29 -3.07
CA ILE A 244 -19.23 6.53 -1.84
C ILE A 244 -19.16 7.46 -0.64
N LYS A 245 -20.06 7.26 0.33
CA LYS A 245 -19.99 7.89 1.65
C LYS A 245 -19.60 6.83 2.67
N LEU A 246 -18.62 7.16 3.50
CA LEU A 246 -18.28 6.41 4.71
C LEU A 246 -18.77 7.26 5.86
N ALA A 247 -19.82 6.83 6.54
CA ALA A 247 -20.50 7.62 7.54
C ALA A 247 -20.64 6.85 8.86
N ILE A 248 -20.44 7.52 9.99
CA ILE A 248 -20.66 7.02 11.34
C ILE A 248 -21.39 8.06 12.17
N ALA A 249 -22.18 7.63 13.15
CA ALA A 249 -22.86 8.51 14.09
C ALA A 249 -23.25 7.75 15.35
N ASP A 250 -23.32 8.46 16.48
CA ASP A 250 -24.02 8.03 17.66
C ASP A 250 -25.53 8.18 17.48
N VAL A 251 -26.29 7.31 18.11
CA VAL A 251 -27.75 7.22 17.95
C VAL A 251 -28.44 7.33 19.31
N GLY A 252 -29.31 8.33 19.42
CA GLY A 252 -30.11 8.56 20.65
C GLY A 252 -29.51 9.58 21.57
N ASP A 253 -28.24 9.50 21.87
CA ASP A 253 -27.48 10.53 22.61
C ASP A 253 -26.07 10.71 21.98
N ALA A 254 -25.14 11.31 22.70
CA ALA A 254 -23.78 11.61 22.27
C ALA A 254 -22.78 11.05 23.29
N ALA A 255 -23.06 9.86 23.80
CA ALA A 255 -22.24 9.19 24.79
C ALA A 255 -21.93 7.76 24.32
N TYR A 256 -20.76 7.26 24.68
CA TYR A 256 -20.26 5.94 24.28
C TYR A 256 -19.98 5.81 22.77
N ASP A 257 -18.79 6.24 22.42
CA ASP A 257 -18.36 6.37 21.04
C ASP A 257 -18.25 5.01 20.32
N SER A 258 -18.45 5.06 19.02
CA SER A 258 -18.23 3.95 18.10
C SER A 258 -17.18 4.27 17.05
N GLY A 259 -16.50 3.26 16.50
CA GLY A 259 -15.44 3.42 15.51
C GLY A 259 -15.43 2.36 14.42
N VAL A 260 -14.95 2.75 13.24
CA VAL A 260 -14.72 1.85 12.12
C VAL A 260 -13.25 1.90 11.72
N PHE A 261 -12.59 0.77 11.86
CA PHE A 261 -11.21 0.56 11.42
C PHE A 261 -11.21 0.08 9.97
N LEU A 262 -10.65 0.88 9.07
CA LEU A 262 -10.58 0.63 7.64
C LEU A 262 -9.16 0.26 7.24
N GLU A 263 -8.96 -0.91 6.63
CA GLU A 263 -7.63 -1.42 6.29
C GLU A 263 -6.94 -0.58 5.23
N ALA A 264 -5.66 -0.28 5.46
CA ALA A 264 -4.83 0.46 4.51
C ALA A 264 -4.73 -0.25 3.17
N LYS A 265 -4.77 0.53 2.08
CA LYS A 265 -4.64 0.03 0.69
C LYS A 265 -5.71 -0.97 0.27
N SER A 266 -6.81 -1.08 1.01
CA SER A 266 -7.88 -2.04 0.73
C SER A 266 -9.00 -1.47 -0.16
N PHE A 267 -9.17 -0.14 -0.25
CA PHE A 267 -10.20 0.48 -1.08
C PHE A 267 -9.79 0.47 -2.56
N GLY A 268 -10.28 -0.51 -3.31
CA GLY A 268 -9.91 -0.63 -4.70
C GLY A 268 -10.68 -1.71 -5.46
N THR A 269 -10.41 -1.80 -6.74
CA THR A 269 -10.95 -2.85 -7.61
C THR A 269 -9.86 -3.84 -8.05
N GLY A 270 -8.61 -3.50 -7.76
CA GLY A 270 -7.45 -4.23 -8.25
C GLY A 270 -7.28 -4.13 -9.77
N SER A 271 -6.05 -4.22 -10.24
CA SER A 271 -5.71 -4.28 -11.66
C SER A 271 -4.63 -5.34 -11.89
N LEU A 272 -4.51 -5.82 -13.13
CA LEU A 272 -3.40 -6.66 -13.54
C LEU A 272 -2.13 -5.80 -13.50
N GLN A 273 -1.10 -6.27 -12.81
CA GLN A 273 0.22 -5.64 -12.83
C GLN A 273 1.11 -6.27 -13.88
N VAL A 274 1.90 -5.46 -14.57
CA VAL A 274 2.93 -5.91 -15.50
C VAL A 274 4.28 -5.31 -15.13
N ASN A 275 5.29 -6.17 -15.01
CA ASN A 275 6.64 -5.77 -14.69
C ASN A 275 7.63 -6.48 -15.60
N ALA A 276 8.67 -5.76 -16.06
CA ALA A 276 9.77 -6.33 -16.80
C ALA A 276 11.04 -6.34 -15.96
N ALA A 277 11.83 -7.40 -16.11
CA ALA A 277 13.13 -7.53 -15.47
C ALA A 277 14.15 -8.11 -16.46
N THR A 278 15.40 -7.69 -16.34
CA THR A 278 16.53 -8.23 -17.09
C THR A 278 17.61 -8.72 -16.14
N VAL A 279 18.44 -9.64 -16.60
CA VAL A 279 19.56 -10.15 -15.80
C VAL A 279 20.77 -9.21 -15.86
N SER A 280 20.86 -8.41 -16.91
CA SER A 280 21.96 -7.47 -17.10
C SER A 280 21.86 -6.28 -16.16
N ALA A 281 22.99 -5.82 -15.64
CA ALA A 281 23.06 -4.69 -14.71
C ALA A 281 22.67 -3.33 -15.35
N ASP A 282 22.72 -3.24 -16.68
CA ASP A 282 22.34 -2.06 -17.47
C ASP A 282 20.85 -2.05 -17.86
N GLY A 283 20.08 -3.07 -17.46
CA GLY A 283 18.66 -3.19 -17.80
C GLY A 283 18.38 -3.61 -19.25
N THR A 284 19.42 -4.00 -20.03
CA THR A 284 19.26 -4.46 -21.41
C THR A 284 19.35 -5.98 -21.52
N ILE A 285 18.92 -6.54 -22.63
CA ILE A 285 19.10 -7.94 -23.00
C ILE A 285 20.24 -7.99 -24.02
N ALA A 286 21.33 -8.69 -23.70
CA ALA A 286 22.41 -8.92 -24.65
C ALA A 286 22.11 -10.17 -25.45
N GLU A 287 22.19 -10.05 -26.77
CA GLU A 287 21.92 -11.12 -27.74
C GLU A 287 22.71 -12.38 -27.47
N GLY A 288 22.04 -13.51 -27.52
CA GLY A 288 22.64 -14.81 -27.30
C GLY A 288 23.30 -15.03 -25.93
N CYS A 289 23.17 -14.05 -24.99
CA CYS A 289 23.90 -14.07 -23.72
C CYS A 289 22.97 -13.93 -22.51
N THR A 290 22.09 -12.92 -22.50
CA THR A 290 21.19 -12.69 -21.39
C THR A 290 19.74 -12.76 -21.84
N GLN A 291 18.83 -12.84 -20.89
CA GLN A 291 17.39 -12.85 -21.14
C GLN A 291 16.66 -11.86 -20.26
N GLY A 292 15.53 -11.39 -20.73
CA GLY A 292 14.56 -10.65 -19.95
C GLY A 292 13.40 -11.53 -19.49
N THR A 293 12.60 -11.01 -18.59
CA THR A 293 11.36 -11.65 -18.14
C THR A 293 10.29 -10.58 -17.99
N VAL A 294 9.10 -10.86 -18.50
CA VAL A 294 7.91 -10.02 -18.24
C VAL A 294 6.96 -10.82 -17.37
N ASN A 295 6.62 -10.24 -16.22
CA ASN A 295 5.75 -10.86 -15.22
C ASN A 295 4.39 -10.16 -15.23
N PHE A 296 3.33 -10.95 -15.19
CA PHE A 296 1.94 -10.50 -15.09
C PHE A 296 1.39 -11.04 -13.80
N THR A 297 0.84 -10.14 -12.95
CA THR A 297 0.35 -10.50 -11.62
C THR A 297 -1.06 -9.98 -11.42
N LEU A 298 -1.98 -10.89 -11.12
CA LEU A 298 -3.34 -10.54 -10.70
C LEU A 298 -3.34 -10.14 -9.22
N PRO A 299 -4.18 -9.19 -8.82
CA PRO A 299 -4.28 -8.78 -7.42
C PRO A 299 -4.82 -9.90 -6.51
N GLU A 300 -5.56 -10.87 -7.09
CA GLU A 300 -6.13 -11.99 -6.37
C GLU A 300 -6.19 -13.26 -7.21
N LEU A 301 -6.25 -14.41 -6.51
CA LEU A 301 -6.49 -15.71 -7.13
C LEU A 301 -7.90 -15.76 -7.74
N ARG A 302 -8.01 -16.22 -8.98
CA ARG A 302 -9.30 -16.44 -9.64
C ARG A 302 -9.63 -17.95 -9.73
N SER A 303 -10.89 -18.27 -9.63
CA SER A 303 -11.39 -19.65 -9.83
C SER A 303 -11.48 -20.04 -11.31
N THR A 304 -11.29 -19.11 -12.23
CA THR A 304 -11.34 -19.29 -13.69
C THR A 304 -10.08 -18.77 -14.33
N ASN A 305 -9.75 -19.27 -15.52
CA ASN A 305 -8.64 -18.79 -16.31
C ASN A 305 -8.81 -17.31 -16.66
N TYR A 306 -7.71 -16.55 -16.60
CA TYR A 306 -7.68 -15.14 -17.00
C TYR A 306 -6.80 -14.96 -18.25
N THR A 307 -7.39 -14.43 -19.33
CA THR A 307 -6.66 -14.12 -20.55
C THR A 307 -6.04 -12.73 -20.46
N VAL A 308 -4.73 -12.64 -20.65
CA VAL A 308 -4.00 -11.37 -20.68
C VAL A 308 -4.08 -10.79 -22.09
N ASN A 309 -4.69 -9.63 -22.22
CA ASN A 309 -4.77 -8.90 -23.47
C ASN A 309 -3.61 -7.90 -23.59
N PHE A 310 -2.73 -8.12 -24.56
CA PHE A 310 -1.57 -7.27 -24.79
C PHE A 310 -1.25 -7.10 -26.27
N ASN A 311 -0.50 -6.06 -26.60
CA ASN A 311 0.09 -5.81 -27.91
C ASN A 311 1.59 -5.67 -27.77
N VAL A 312 2.34 -6.24 -28.72
CA VAL A 312 3.79 -6.09 -28.81
C VAL A 312 4.11 -5.07 -29.90
N PHE A 313 5.06 -4.19 -29.63
CA PHE A 313 5.55 -3.17 -30.56
C PHE A 313 7.03 -2.87 -30.26
N GLY A 314 7.68 -2.07 -31.07
CA GLY A 314 9.07 -1.69 -30.90
C GLY A 314 9.84 -1.76 -32.20
N SER A 315 11.17 -1.57 -32.15
CA SER A 315 12.05 -1.70 -33.30
C SER A 315 12.50 -3.13 -33.56
N ALA A 316 12.62 -3.92 -32.49
CA ALA A 316 13.01 -5.33 -32.60
C ALA A 316 11.92 -6.18 -33.28
N THR A 317 12.34 -7.09 -34.18
CA THR A 317 11.47 -7.90 -35.02
C THR A 317 11.28 -9.30 -34.42
N PRO A 318 10.04 -9.72 -34.08
CA PRO A 318 9.81 -11.07 -33.57
C PRO A 318 10.24 -12.16 -34.54
N GLY A 319 11.01 -13.13 -34.06
CA GLY A 319 11.50 -14.25 -34.85
C GLY A 319 12.83 -13.99 -35.60
N ALA A 320 13.25 -12.72 -35.68
CA ALA A 320 14.59 -12.34 -36.15
C ALA A 320 15.49 -12.00 -34.95
N ASP A 321 15.10 -10.97 -34.17
CA ASP A 321 15.92 -10.44 -33.08
C ASP A 321 15.61 -11.10 -31.74
N TYR A 322 14.40 -11.62 -31.57
CA TYR A 322 13.99 -12.31 -30.34
C TYR A 322 12.94 -13.39 -30.59
N GLN A 323 12.80 -14.30 -29.63
CA GLN A 323 11.77 -15.35 -29.68
C GLN A 323 10.38 -14.71 -29.62
N ALA A 324 9.55 -14.97 -30.63
CA ALA A 324 8.20 -14.41 -30.70
C ALA A 324 7.37 -14.73 -29.44
N ILE A 325 6.75 -13.69 -28.86
CA ILE A 325 5.90 -13.81 -27.71
C ILE A 325 4.56 -14.46 -28.11
N PRO A 326 4.08 -15.50 -27.38
CA PRO A 326 2.80 -16.12 -27.66
C PRO A 326 1.65 -15.11 -27.62
N SER A 327 0.78 -15.10 -28.62
CA SER A 327 -0.35 -14.15 -28.71
C SER A 327 -1.49 -14.42 -27.70
N ASN A 328 -1.54 -15.61 -27.10
CA ASN A 328 -2.58 -16.07 -26.20
C ASN A 328 -1.97 -16.43 -24.83
N LEU A 329 -1.77 -15.45 -24.00
CA LEU A 329 -1.29 -15.64 -22.65
C LEU A 329 -2.46 -15.81 -21.68
N VAL A 330 -2.43 -16.86 -20.87
CA VAL A 330 -3.50 -17.18 -19.91
C VAL A 330 -2.90 -17.45 -18.54
N ILE A 331 -3.34 -16.73 -17.52
CA ILE A 331 -3.08 -17.07 -16.12
C ILE A 331 -4.08 -18.15 -15.73
N PRO A 332 -3.66 -19.36 -15.36
CA PRO A 332 -4.57 -20.47 -15.04
C PRO A 332 -5.37 -20.19 -13.75
N ALA A 333 -6.55 -20.81 -13.66
CA ALA A 333 -7.32 -20.83 -12.43
C ALA A 333 -6.48 -21.31 -11.24
N GLY A 334 -6.59 -20.62 -10.10
CA GLY A 334 -5.82 -20.91 -8.89
C GLY A 334 -4.37 -20.39 -8.91
N GLN A 335 -3.98 -19.67 -9.95
CA GLN A 335 -2.69 -18.93 -10.00
C GLN A 335 -2.95 -17.44 -10.10
N SER A 336 -2.03 -16.65 -9.56
CA SER A 336 -2.07 -15.19 -9.65
C SER A 336 -1.01 -14.60 -10.58
N THR A 337 -0.03 -15.40 -11.02
CA THR A 337 1.10 -14.90 -11.81
C THR A 337 1.37 -15.79 -13.01
N ILE A 338 1.87 -15.15 -14.08
CA ILE A 338 2.53 -15.83 -15.21
C ILE A 338 3.70 -14.99 -15.69
N SER A 339 4.76 -15.65 -16.15
CA SER A 339 5.98 -15.01 -16.64
C SER A 339 6.27 -15.44 -18.06
N ILE A 340 6.73 -14.49 -18.87
CA ILE A 340 7.22 -14.76 -20.24
C ILE A 340 8.71 -14.45 -20.28
N PRO A 341 9.57 -15.40 -20.68
CA PRO A 341 10.97 -15.11 -20.97
C PRO A 341 11.06 -14.35 -22.30
N ILE A 342 11.91 -13.34 -22.32
CA ILE A 342 12.29 -12.61 -23.54
C ILE A 342 13.73 -13.04 -23.88
N ILE A 343 13.87 -13.81 -24.95
CA ILE A 343 15.13 -14.40 -25.36
C ILE A 343 15.54 -13.73 -26.68
N ALA A 344 16.62 -12.96 -26.64
CA ALA A 344 17.20 -12.34 -27.81
C ALA A 344 18.10 -13.31 -28.55
N PHE A 345 18.07 -13.26 -29.87
CA PHE A 345 18.88 -14.08 -30.75
C PHE A 345 20.18 -13.36 -31.11
N GLU A 346 21.26 -14.09 -31.22
CA GLU A 346 22.52 -13.62 -31.77
C GLU A 346 22.49 -13.87 -33.31
N ASP A 347 22.60 -12.84 -34.12
CA ASP A 347 22.60 -12.95 -35.57
C ASP A 347 23.95 -12.57 -36.21
N GLY A 348 24.85 -11.98 -35.42
CA GLY A 348 26.19 -11.59 -35.85
C GLY A 348 26.24 -10.30 -36.69
N THR A 349 25.12 -9.58 -36.74
CA THR A 349 25.02 -8.26 -37.39
C THR A 349 25.19 -7.18 -36.30
N ALA A 350 25.99 -6.14 -36.58
CA ALA A 350 26.16 -5.05 -35.64
C ALA A 350 25.02 -4.05 -35.80
N GLU A 351 24.20 -3.87 -34.76
CA GLU A 351 23.00 -3.08 -34.80
C GLU A 351 22.96 -2.05 -33.66
N ALA A 352 22.11 -1.04 -33.83
CA ALA A 352 21.81 -0.13 -32.73
C ALA A 352 20.85 -0.80 -31.73
N PRO A 353 20.88 -0.43 -30.43
CA PRO A 353 19.95 -1.00 -29.46
C PRO A 353 18.50 -0.90 -29.92
N GLU A 354 17.81 -2.03 -29.86
CA GLU A 354 16.44 -2.18 -30.28
C GLU A 354 15.47 -2.31 -29.10
N SER A 355 14.21 -2.01 -29.31
CA SER A 355 13.20 -2.00 -28.26
C SER A 355 12.12 -3.06 -28.49
N ILE A 356 11.67 -3.68 -27.40
CA ILE A 356 10.46 -4.50 -27.32
C ILE A 356 9.53 -3.81 -26.32
N GLY A 357 8.42 -3.25 -26.82
CA GLY A 357 7.36 -2.69 -26.00
C GLY A 357 6.22 -3.69 -25.87
N ILE A 358 5.70 -3.88 -24.66
CA ILE A 358 4.53 -4.71 -24.39
C ILE A 358 3.50 -3.83 -23.70
N SER A 359 2.45 -3.46 -24.45
CA SER A 359 1.31 -2.69 -23.93
C SER A 359 0.20 -3.64 -23.53
N VAL A 360 -0.08 -3.71 -22.24
CA VAL A 360 -0.99 -4.65 -21.59
C VAL A 360 -2.26 -3.93 -21.17
N GLN A 361 -3.41 -4.48 -21.48
CA GLN A 361 -4.67 -4.02 -20.90
C GLN A 361 -4.75 -4.52 -19.46
N VAL A 362 -4.39 -3.65 -18.50
CA VAL A 362 -4.32 -4.00 -17.07
C VAL A 362 -5.70 -4.03 -16.40
N ASP A 363 -6.63 -3.27 -16.97
CA ASP A 363 -8.03 -3.24 -16.60
C ASP A 363 -8.88 -2.73 -17.81
N PRO A 364 -10.22 -2.76 -17.73
CA PRO A 364 -11.09 -2.27 -18.83
C PRO A 364 -10.84 -0.83 -19.26
N CYS A 365 -10.30 0.03 -18.38
CA CYS A 365 -10.13 1.47 -18.61
C CYS A 365 -8.72 1.83 -19.07
N ASN A 366 -7.71 1.05 -18.65
CA ASN A 366 -6.32 1.43 -18.72
C ASN A 366 -5.43 0.38 -19.38
N ARG A 367 -4.36 0.87 -19.98
CA ARG A 367 -3.25 0.06 -20.45
C ARG A 367 -1.97 0.50 -19.74
N ASP A 368 -1.16 -0.46 -19.38
CA ASP A 368 0.20 -0.23 -18.91
C ASP A 368 1.20 -0.74 -19.94
N THR A 369 2.42 -0.22 -19.93
CA THR A 369 3.44 -0.52 -20.94
C THR A 369 4.78 -0.74 -20.29
N VAL A 370 5.38 -1.89 -20.59
CA VAL A 370 6.77 -2.16 -20.25
C VAL A 370 7.62 -2.15 -21.54
N ILE A 371 8.85 -1.63 -21.43
CA ILE A 371 9.80 -1.56 -22.55
C ILE A 371 11.08 -2.25 -22.11
N LEU A 372 11.56 -3.17 -22.94
CA LEU A 372 12.85 -3.82 -22.83
C LEU A 372 13.71 -3.42 -24.02
N PHE A 373 15.01 -3.38 -23.82
CA PHE A 373 15.97 -3.10 -24.89
C PHE A 373 16.85 -4.32 -25.14
N ILE A 374 17.03 -4.64 -26.40
CA ILE A 374 18.00 -5.62 -26.90
C ILE A 374 19.22 -4.86 -27.41
N ARG A 375 20.39 -5.41 -27.22
CA ARG A 375 21.65 -4.93 -27.80
C ARG A 375 22.55 -6.06 -28.18
N ASP A 376 23.42 -5.80 -29.14
CA ASP A 376 24.48 -6.75 -29.53
C ASP A 376 25.31 -7.13 -28.31
N ARG A 377 25.82 -8.33 -28.36
CA ARG A 377 26.82 -8.80 -27.42
C ARG A 377 28.19 -8.16 -27.76
N ILE A 378 28.56 -7.12 -27.05
CA ILE A 378 29.87 -6.50 -27.20
C ILE A 378 30.89 -7.36 -26.47
N LEU A 379 31.72 -8.04 -27.23
CA LEU A 379 32.93 -8.69 -26.72
C LEU A 379 34.09 -7.69 -26.86
N GLU A 380 34.38 -6.95 -25.82
CA GLU A 380 35.63 -6.18 -25.82
C GLU A 380 36.83 -7.14 -25.70
N PRO A 381 37.87 -6.99 -26.55
CA PRO A 381 39.07 -7.79 -26.41
C PRO A 381 39.68 -7.57 -25.02
N PRO A 382 40.18 -8.61 -24.34
CA PRO A 382 40.79 -8.48 -23.04
C PRO A 382 41.97 -7.52 -23.11
N MET A 383 42.01 -6.53 -22.22
CA MET A 383 43.19 -5.67 -22.06
C MET A 383 44.31 -6.51 -21.45
N MET A 384 45.36 -6.72 -22.21
CA MET A 384 46.56 -7.41 -21.77
C MET A 384 47.68 -6.40 -21.59
N ALA A 385 48.40 -6.48 -20.48
CA ALA A 385 49.58 -5.67 -20.26
C ALA A 385 50.73 -6.23 -21.13
N ASP A 386 51.44 -5.34 -21.80
CA ASP A 386 52.65 -5.70 -22.52
C ASP A 386 53.71 -6.31 -21.56
N THR A 387 54.17 -7.50 -21.91
CA THR A 387 55.21 -8.21 -21.11
C THR A 387 56.39 -8.52 -21.99
N SER A 388 57.57 -8.10 -21.56
CA SER A 388 58.85 -8.43 -22.21
C SER A 388 59.61 -9.49 -21.44
N VAL A 389 60.10 -10.51 -22.15
CA VAL A 389 60.86 -11.61 -21.57
C VAL A 389 62.30 -11.54 -22.08
N CYS A 390 63.24 -11.46 -21.17
CA CYS A 390 64.68 -11.33 -21.51
C CYS A 390 65.38 -12.67 -21.68
N LEU A 391 64.77 -13.81 -21.32
CA LEU A 391 65.36 -15.14 -21.39
C LEU A 391 64.53 -16.08 -22.25
N PRO A 392 65.14 -16.79 -23.22
CA PRO A 392 64.43 -17.80 -24.00
C PRO A 392 63.97 -18.95 -23.09
N ASN A 393 62.80 -19.48 -23.33
CA ASN A 393 62.15 -20.56 -22.60
C ASN A 393 61.61 -20.24 -21.19
N THR A 394 61.46 -18.99 -20.81
CA THR A 394 60.75 -18.63 -19.59
C THR A 394 59.25 -18.60 -19.87
N PRO A 395 58.43 -19.42 -19.18
CA PRO A 395 56.97 -19.34 -19.35
C PRO A 395 56.48 -18.00 -18.87
N VAL A 396 55.71 -17.31 -19.70
CA VAL A 396 55.02 -16.06 -19.36
C VAL A 396 53.56 -16.39 -19.16
N GLN A 397 53.08 -16.06 -17.98
CA GLN A 397 51.62 -16.13 -17.69
C GLN A 397 50.97 -14.85 -18.22
N LEU A 398 50.19 -15.00 -19.29
CA LEU A 398 49.33 -13.91 -19.77
C LEU A 398 48.03 -13.93 -18.99
N SER A 399 47.74 -12.85 -18.30
CA SER A 399 46.46 -12.62 -17.64
C SER A 399 45.79 -11.44 -18.32
N GLY A 400 44.62 -11.66 -18.86
CA GLY A 400 43.77 -10.62 -19.42
C GLY A 400 42.55 -10.40 -18.48
N THR A 401 42.23 -9.15 -18.18
CA THR A 401 40.94 -8.79 -17.59
C THR A 401 40.06 -8.26 -18.70
N VAL A 402 38.89 -8.85 -18.89
CA VAL A 402 37.85 -8.24 -19.70
C VAL A 402 37.30 -7.08 -18.90
N PRO A 403 37.43 -5.83 -19.36
CA PRO A 403 36.74 -4.75 -18.71
C PRO A 403 35.25 -5.02 -18.84
N THR A 404 34.59 -5.36 -17.74
CA THR A 404 33.14 -5.26 -17.72
C THR A 404 32.81 -3.78 -17.79
N PRO A 405 32.18 -3.28 -18.84
CA PRO A 405 31.66 -1.93 -18.84
C PRO A 405 30.78 -1.82 -17.60
N VAL A 406 31.15 -0.96 -16.66
CA VAL A 406 30.25 -0.63 -15.55
C VAL A 406 29.18 0.26 -16.18
N PRO A 407 27.96 -0.25 -16.45
CA PRO A 407 26.94 0.56 -17.05
C PRO A 407 26.71 1.78 -16.17
N ALA A 408 26.52 2.93 -16.78
CA ALA A 408 26.06 4.07 -16.02
C ALA A 408 24.76 3.67 -15.30
N PRO A 409 24.65 3.91 -13.99
CA PRO A 409 23.45 3.53 -13.27
C PRO A 409 22.24 4.17 -13.93
N PRO A 410 21.12 3.44 -14.07
CA PRO A 410 19.91 4.00 -14.65
C PRO A 410 19.48 5.23 -13.87
N THR A 411 19.11 6.27 -14.58
CA THR A 411 18.61 7.52 -13.99
C THR A 411 17.14 7.66 -14.36
N PHE A 412 16.30 7.82 -13.35
CA PHE A 412 14.87 8.04 -13.50
C PHE A 412 14.56 9.48 -13.16
N THR A 413 13.76 10.18 -13.95
CA THR A 413 13.47 11.60 -13.75
C THR A 413 12.00 11.90 -13.86
N ASN A 414 11.54 12.88 -13.09
CA ASN A 414 10.27 13.55 -13.30
C ASN A 414 10.56 15.04 -13.52
N GLY A 415 10.32 15.54 -14.71
CA GLY A 415 10.50 16.95 -15.07
C GLY A 415 9.23 17.79 -14.91
N THR A 416 8.16 17.23 -14.36
CA THR A 416 6.92 17.97 -14.12
C THR A 416 7.13 18.95 -12.97
N VAL A 417 6.88 20.24 -13.25
CA VAL A 417 6.92 21.28 -12.21
C VAL A 417 5.71 21.12 -11.30
N VAL A 418 5.95 21.12 -10.00
CA VAL A 418 4.92 21.08 -8.97
C VAL A 418 5.07 22.31 -8.09
N ASP A 419 4.01 23.10 -7.98
CA ASP A 419 4.01 24.29 -7.12
C ASP A 419 4.00 23.91 -5.65
N ILE A 420 4.87 24.55 -4.86
CA ILE A 420 4.91 24.40 -3.40
C ILE A 420 3.94 25.44 -2.81
N PRO A 421 2.80 25.04 -2.25
CA PRO A 421 1.84 25.97 -1.69
C PRO A 421 2.38 26.59 -0.39
N ASN A 422 1.94 27.82 -0.09
CA ASN A 422 2.21 28.41 1.23
C ASN A 422 1.45 27.63 2.32
N GLY A 423 2.20 27.10 3.29
CA GLY A 423 1.66 26.33 4.44
C GLY A 423 2.28 24.93 4.54
N ASN A 424 2.04 24.25 5.63
CA ASN A 424 2.60 22.92 5.93
C ASN A 424 1.84 21.78 5.19
N PHE A 425 1.72 21.86 3.88
CA PHE A 425 1.08 20.80 3.09
C PHE A 425 2.13 20.03 2.30
N PRO A 426 2.29 18.71 2.53
CA PRO A 426 3.19 17.92 1.71
C PRO A 426 2.67 17.83 0.27
N ILE A 427 3.57 18.04 -0.67
CA ILE A 427 3.33 17.82 -2.10
C ILE A 427 4.19 16.65 -2.57
N ASN A 428 3.67 15.91 -3.55
CA ASN A 428 4.37 14.74 -4.08
C ASN A 428 4.79 14.96 -5.53
N SER A 429 6.05 14.67 -5.83
CA SER A 429 6.56 14.50 -7.18
C SER A 429 6.94 13.03 -7.37
N THR A 430 6.22 12.31 -8.22
CA THR A 430 6.41 10.88 -8.40
C THR A 430 7.41 10.59 -9.50
N VAL A 431 8.45 9.81 -9.20
CA VAL A 431 9.38 9.26 -10.18
C VAL A 431 9.10 7.78 -10.32
N THR A 432 8.72 7.35 -11.52
CA THR A 432 8.52 5.92 -11.81
C THR A 432 9.86 5.29 -12.15
N SER A 433 10.31 4.33 -11.35
CA SER A 433 11.49 3.51 -11.62
C SER A 433 11.05 2.14 -12.17
N PHE A 434 11.79 1.62 -13.14
CA PHE A 434 11.55 0.32 -13.75
C PHE A 434 12.87 -0.39 -14.02
N GLY A 435 12.84 -1.73 -14.04
CA GLY A 435 14.02 -2.54 -14.31
C GLY A 435 15.12 -2.47 -13.25
N VAL A 436 14.81 -2.02 -12.03
CA VAL A 436 15.78 -1.95 -10.94
C VAL A 436 15.89 -3.31 -10.25
N MET A 437 17.10 -3.83 -10.14
CA MET A 437 17.42 -5.06 -9.41
C MET A 437 18.46 -4.79 -8.32
N PRO A 438 18.30 -5.29 -7.11
CA PRO A 438 17.19 -6.14 -6.61
C PRO A 438 15.89 -5.34 -6.41
N PRO A 439 14.74 -6.02 -6.37
CA PRO A 439 13.42 -5.37 -6.21
C PRO A 439 13.23 -4.73 -4.84
N THR A 440 14.10 -5.00 -3.91
CA THR A 440 14.15 -4.37 -2.58
C THR A 440 15.32 -3.40 -2.50
N ILE A 441 15.05 -2.18 -2.04
CA ILE A 441 16.09 -1.17 -1.84
C ILE A 441 16.95 -1.60 -0.65
N GLY A 442 18.20 -2.00 -0.96
CA GLY A 442 19.24 -2.30 0.01
C GLY A 442 20.36 -1.27 -0.04
N PRO A 443 21.39 -1.40 0.82
CA PRO A 443 22.57 -0.52 0.78
C PRO A 443 23.20 -0.46 -0.62
N GLY A 444 23.41 0.75 -1.15
CA GLY A 444 24.05 0.99 -2.44
C GLY A 444 23.14 0.86 -3.68
N VAL A 445 21.86 0.54 -3.53
CA VAL A 445 20.91 0.47 -4.66
C VAL A 445 20.59 1.88 -5.17
N ILE A 446 20.28 2.82 -4.29
CA ILE A 446 20.15 4.24 -4.64
C ILE A 446 21.53 4.89 -4.55
N ARG A 447 22.04 5.42 -5.65
CA ARG A 447 23.33 6.11 -5.67
C ARG A 447 23.20 7.59 -5.36
N SER A 448 22.17 8.22 -5.86
CA SER A 448 21.87 9.62 -5.55
C SER A 448 20.40 9.93 -5.82
N VAL A 449 19.89 10.92 -5.11
CA VAL A 449 18.60 11.55 -5.37
C VAL A 449 18.87 13.03 -5.63
N CYS A 450 18.51 13.53 -6.79
CA CYS A 450 18.76 14.94 -7.14
C CYS A 450 17.44 15.67 -7.26
N ILE A 451 17.37 16.88 -6.71
CA ILE A 451 16.21 17.75 -6.75
C ILE A 451 16.56 19.14 -7.30
N ASN A 452 15.58 19.76 -7.95
CA ASN A 452 15.56 21.18 -8.25
C ASN A 452 14.35 21.79 -7.53
N VAL A 453 14.59 22.74 -6.64
CA VAL A 453 13.55 23.46 -5.90
C VAL A 453 13.84 24.93 -5.96
N GLU A 454 12.86 25.73 -6.38
CA GLU A 454 12.91 27.19 -6.32
C GLU A 454 12.12 27.66 -5.09
N HIS A 455 12.82 28.23 -4.12
CA HIS A 455 12.25 28.77 -2.89
C HIS A 455 13.10 29.92 -2.37
N SER A 456 12.48 30.97 -1.87
CA SER A 456 13.20 32.17 -1.39
C SER A 456 13.89 31.98 -0.04
N TRP A 457 13.55 30.93 0.70
CA TRP A 457 14.11 30.58 2.01
C TRP A 457 14.22 29.07 2.12
N ILE A 458 15.36 28.53 1.77
CA ILE A 458 15.49 27.09 1.52
C ILE A 458 15.41 26.22 2.79
N SER A 459 15.68 26.79 3.97
CA SER A 459 15.49 26.08 5.25
C SER A 459 14.03 25.79 5.59
N ASP A 460 13.08 26.43 4.88
CA ASP A 460 11.65 26.14 5.04
C ASP A 460 11.18 24.96 4.18
N VAL A 461 12.09 24.33 3.45
CA VAL A 461 11.79 23.21 2.56
C VAL A 461 12.31 21.89 3.15
N ASP A 462 11.39 21.05 3.56
CA ASP A 462 11.66 19.69 3.97
C ASP A 462 11.45 18.74 2.78
N ALA A 463 12.45 17.93 2.47
CA ALA A 463 12.39 16.99 1.36
C ALA A 463 12.61 15.55 1.82
N TYR A 464 11.73 14.67 1.39
CA TYR A 464 11.75 13.25 1.72
C TYR A 464 11.64 12.40 0.46
N LEU A 465 12.33 11.27 0.44
CA LEU A 465 12.12 10.21 -0.53
C LEU A 465 11.17 9.17 0.08
N VAL A 466 10.04 8.94 -0.58
CA VAL A 466 9.04 7.97 -0.11
C VAL A 466 9.03 6.78 -1.06
N SER A 467 9.21 5.57 -0.52
CA SER A 467 9.13 4.34 -1.31
C SER A 467 7.68 3.95 -1.63
N PRO A 468 7.41 3.10 -2.62
CA PRO A 468 6.05 2.65 -2.96
C PRO A 468 5.28 2.00 -1.80
N ASN A 469 5.99 1.41 -0.85
CA ASN A 469 5.42 0.81 0.37
C ASN A 469 5.42 1.77 1.58
N GLY A 470 5.60 3.08 1.34
CA GLY A 470 5.43 4.11 2.35
C GLY A 470 6.62 4.33 3.29
N ILE A 471 7.77 3.67 3.06
CA ILE A 471 9.00 3.96 3.84
C ILE A 471 9.52 5.34 3.44
N VAL A 472 9.76 6.19 4.42
CA VAL A 472 10.22 7.57 4.27
C VAL A 472 11.70 7.66 4.58
N LEU A 473 12.47 8.27 3.69
CA LEU A 473 13.87 8.64 3.89
C LEU A 473 13.98 10.16 3.82
N GLU A 474 14.43 10.79 4.90
CA GLU A 474 14.72 12.21 4.92
C GLU A 474 15.92 12.51 4.02
N LEU A 475 15.75 13.48 3.12
CA LEU A 475 16.82 13.99 2.27
C LEU A 475 17.42 15.28 2.88
N THR A 476 16.54 16.19 3.32
CA THR A 476 16.92 17.44 3.98
C THR A 476 15.73 18.01 4.74
N THR A 477 15.98 18.54 5.94
CA THR A 477 15.04 19.32 6.75
C THR A 477 15.81 20.45 7.43
N ASP A 478 15.22 21.64 7.53
CA ASP A 478 15.80 22.83 8.18
C ASP A 478 17.23 23.19 7.74
N ASN A 479 17.65 22.77 6.55
CA ASN A 479 19.01 22.99 6.03
C ASN A 479 19.07 24.11 5.01
N GLY A 480 20.21 24.78 4.91
CA GLY A 480 20.48 25.81 3.90
C GLY A 480 20.29 27.25 4.37
N GLY A 481 19.78 27.48 5.57
CA GLY A 481 19.62 28.80 6.19
C GLY A 481 18.81 29.76 5.29
N ASP A 482 19.31 30.96 5.10
CA ASP A 482 18.74 32.01 4.26
C ASP A 482 19.10 31.88 2.75
N GLY A 483 19.63 30.72 2.36
CA GLY A 483 19.92 30.40 0.98
C GLY A 483 18.66 30.27 0.13
N ASN A 484 18.80 30.50 -1.18
CA ASN A 484 17.74 30.35 -2.16
C ASN A 484 18.00 29.12 -3.01
N ASN A 485 16.97 28.33 -3.26
CA ASN A 485 16.91 27.23 -4.23
C ASN A 485 17.86 26.05 -3.99
N TYR A 486 17.38 24.84 -4.20
CA TYR A 486 18.20 23.68 -4.50
C TYR A 486 18.32 23.54 -6.03
N THR A 487 19.49 23.87 -6.58
CA THR A 487 19.74 23.78 -8.01
C THR A 487 20.60 22.56 -8.31
N SER A 488 20.03 21.55 -8.97
CA SER A 488 20.71 20.28 -9.27
C SER A 488 21.39 19.67 -8.05
N THR A 489 20.74 19.82 -6.88
CA THR A 489 21.30 19.36 -5.60
C THR A 489 21.08 17.87 -5.48
N CYS A 490 22.17 17.11 -5.30
CA CYS A 490 22.15 15.67 -5.21
C CYS A 490 22.52 15.18 -3.81
N PHE A 491 21.66 14.35 -3.24
CA PHE A 491 21.89 13.64 -1.99
C PHE A 491 22.45 12.26 -2.30
N THR A 492 23.60 11.94 -1.75
CA THR A 492 24.25 10.63 -1.94
C THR A 492 24.40 9.94 -0.59
N PRO A 493 24.05 8.65 -0.48
CA PRO A 493 24.30 7.92 0.75
C PRO A 493 25.80 7.81 0.97
N THR A 494 26.34 8.51 1.96
CA THR A 494 27.72 8.30 2.44
C THR A 494 27.71 7.08 3.34
N ALA A 495 27.85 5.90 2.73
CA ALA A 495 27.70 4.63 3.41
C ALA A 495 28.88 4.32 4.34
N THR A 496 28.87 4.82 5.56
CA THR A 496 29.68 4.24 6.65
C THR A 496 28.93 4.09 7.97
N VAL A 497 27.66 4.49 8.02
CA VAL A 497 26.82 4.30 9.22
C VAL A 497 25.50 3.68 8.79
N PRO A 498 25.06 2.55 9.40
CA PRO A 498 23.70 2.09 9.19
C PRO A 498 22.74 3.16 9.69
N ILE A 499 21.90 3.69 8.81
CA ILE A 499 20.80 4.55 9.22
C ILE A 499 19.82 3.64 9.97
N SER A 500 19.81 3.73 11.28
CA SER A 500 18.73 3.17 12.08
C SER A 500 17.57 4.15 11.97
N PHE A 501 16.53 3.74 11.30
CA PHE A 501 15.26 4.45 11.34
C PHE A 501 14.63 4.30 12.73
N PRO A 502 14.07 5.36 13.31
CA PRO A 502 13.26 5.27 14.50
C PRO A 502 11.98 4.47 14.26
#